data_fc2766a312b97557c8f4dc7e310c3474
#
_entry.id   fc2766a312b97557c8f4dc7e310c3474
#
_cell.length_a   1.000
_cell.length_b   1.000
_cell.length_c   1.000
_cell.angle_alpha   90.00
_cell.angle_beta   90.00
_cell.angle_gamma   90.00
#
_symmetry.space_group_name_H-M   'P 1'
#
loop_
_entity.id
_entity.type
_entity.pdbx_description
1 polymer ?
#
loop_
_entity_poly.entity_id
_entity_poly.type
_entity_poly.pdbx_seq_one_letter_code
_entity_poly.pdbx_strand_id
1 'polypeptide(L)'
;MKNRRSISSILAVAAMYCFLSSPIPWVAARGMERARAQLVHQGIPRDDVGAAAAFEAIVPVLHHPRCMNCHSRGDFPRQGDDSHRHTMQIRRGPEGQGANAVRCSTCHQDHNLAGLHMPPGAPGWHLPSSAMPMIWEGLTDHQLCELFKDPQSNGHRAPAQIVEHMHTPLVLWGWTPGDGRTPVPTSQHEFLAKIQEWAEKGAACPVDADAPTSQTFGSPVIPITSYKPPFGR
;
A
#
# COMPACT_ATOMS: atom_id res chain seq x y z
N MET A 1 83.33 -33.19 -14.46
CA MET A 1 82.61 -32.63 -13.27
C MET A 1 81.18 -32.52 -13.66
N LYS A 2 80.33 -33.48 -13.21
CA LYS A 2 78.90 -33.58 -13.53
C LYS A 2 78.08 -33.26 -12.32
N ASN A 3 77.27 -32.21 -12.38
CA ASN A 3 76.33 -31.78 -11.32
C ASN A 3 75.10 -32.69 -11.35
N ARG A 4 74.94 -33.48 -10.32
CA ARG A 4 73.67 -34.14 -9.98
C ARG A 4 72.91 -33.20 -9.05
N ARG A 5 71.85 -32.53 -9.50
CA ARG A 5 70.90 -31.91 -8.63
C ARG A 5 69.66 -32.82 -8.45
N SER A 6 69.34 -33.00 -7.23
CA SER A 6 68.37 -33.85 -6.61
C SER A 6 66.93 -33.59 -7.09
N ILE A 7 66.19 -34.67 -7.44
CA ILE A 7 64.78 -34.71 -7.85
C ILE A 7 63.91 -35.08 -6.63
N SER A 8 64.21 -34.54 -5.47
CA SER A 8 63.48 -34.94 -4.23
C SER A 8 62.61 -33.85 -3.59
N SER A 9 62.37 -32.71 -4.26
CA SER A 9 61.62 -31.63 -3.60
C SER A 9 60.26 -31.29 -4.23
N ILE A 10 59.72 -32.06 -5.17
CA ILE A 10 58.48 -31.75 -5.89
C ILE A 10 57.27 -32.58 -5.40
N LEU A 11 57.47 -33.61 -4.60
CA LEU A 11 56.39 -34.48 -4.14
C LEU A 11 55.75 -34.10 -2.76
N ALA A 12 56.31 -33.10 -2.08
CA ALA A 12 55.79 -32.69 -0.75
C ALA A 12 54.78 -31.53 -0.79
N VAL A 13 54.59 -30.84 -1.91
CA VAL A 13 53.66 -29.70 -2.01
C VAL A 13 52.28 -30.09 -2.54
N ALA A 14 52.16 -31.24 -3.19
CA ALA A 14 50.86 -31.70 -3.73
C ALA A 14 49.91 -32.33 -2.69
N ALA A 15 50.41 -32.74 -1.50
CA ALA A 15 49.61 -33.36 -0.47
C ALA A 15 48.92 -32.39 0.52
N MET A 16 49.29 -31.10 0.50
CA MET A 16 48.76 -30.11 1.44
C MET A 16 47.62 -29.28 0.86
N TYR A 17 47.29 -29.40 -0.42
CA TYR A 17 46.17 -28.69 -1.05
C TYR A 17 44.85 -29.46 -1.13
N CYS A 18 44.83 -30.76 -0.73
CA CYS A 18 43.62 -31.58 -0.77
C CYS A 18 42.74 -31.51 0.49
N PHE A 19 43.16 -30.78 1.54
CA PHE A 19 42.40 -30.73 2.80
C PHE A 19 41.63 -29.41 3.03
N LEU A 20 41.66 -28.45 2.10
CA LEU A 20 40.96 -27.17 2.26
C LEU A 20 39.75 -26.98 1.34
N SER A 21 39.37 -28.00 0.58
CA SER A 21 38.11 -27.99 -0.20
C SER A 21 37.05 -28.88 0.42
N SER A 22 36.80 -28.72 1.73
CA SER A 22 35.54 -29.17 2.30
C SER A 22 34.44 -28.28 1.70
N PRO A 23 33.41 -28.82 1.02
CA PRO A 23 32.27 -28.02 0.60
C PRO A 23 31.60 -27.52 1.86
N ILE A 24 31.77 -26.22 2.14
CA ILE A 24 30.97 -25.53 3.15
C ILE A 24 29.53 -25.90 2.85
N PRO A 25 28.78 -26.45 3.80
CA PRO A 25 27.48 -27.05 3.52
C PRO A 25 26.49 -25.97 3.15
N TRP A 26 26.31 -25.76 1.86
CA TRP A 26 25.20 -24.98 1.28
C TRP A 26 23.82 -25.43 1.83
N VAL A 27 23.77 -26.64 2.39
CA VAL A 27 22.61 -27.22 3.07
C VAL A 27 22.29 -26.48 4.38
N ALA A 28 23.31 -26.05 5.15
CA ALA A 28 23.09 -25.34 6.41
C ALA A 28 22.59 -23.92 6.19
N ALA A 29 23.12 -23.21 5.16
CA ALA A 29 22.65 -21.88 4.81
C ALA A 29 21.17 -21.90 4.35
N ARG A 30 20.80 -22.86 3.49
CA ARG A 30 19.41 -23.03 3.05
C ARG A 30 18.47 -23.48 4.19
N GLY A 31 19.00 -24.23 5.17
CA GLY A 31 18.25 -24.59 6.39
C GLY A 31 17.94 -23.39 7.26
N MET A 32 18.90 -22.49 7.44
CA MET A 32 18.72 -21.27 8.22
C MET A 32 17.82 -20.25 7.52
N GLU A 33 17.89 -20.12 6.19
CA GLU A 33 16.96 -19.28 5.43
C GLU A 33 15.52 -19.81 5.48
N ARG A 34 15.34 -21.14 5.37
CA ARG A 34 14.02 -21.76 5.53
C ARG A 34 13.48 -21.63 6.94
N ALA A 35 14.33 -21.81 7.97
CA ALA A 35 13.95 -21.60 9.36
C ALA A 35 13.60 -20.13 9.64
N ARG A 36 14.34 -19.18 9.06
CA ARG A 36 14.06 -17.74 9.16
C ARG A 36 12.77 -17.36 8.41
N ALA A 37 12.53 -17.93 7.23
CA ALA A 37 11.28 -17.78 6.49
C ALA A 37 10.09 -18.43 7.24
N GLN A 38 10.29 -19.56 7.92
CA GLN A 38 9.27 -20.20 8.76
C GLN A 38 9.01 -19.42 10.06
N LEU A 39 10.01 -18.80 10.67
CA LEU A 39 9.84 -17.93 11.84
C LEU A 39 9.11 -16.63 11.48
N VAL A 40 9.32 -16.12 10.28
CA VAL A 40 8.55 -14.97 9.74
C VAL A 40 7.12 -15.38 9.38
N HIS A 41 6.86 -16.68 9.12
CA HIS A 41 5.53 -17.25 8.87
C HIS A 41 4.82 -17.78 10.12
N GLN A 42 5.49 -17.80 11.29
CA GLN A 42 4.79 -17.97 12.57
C GLN A 42 4.16 -16.61 12.92
N GLY A 43 3.01 -16.39 12.28
CA GLY A 43 2.35 -15.13 12.15
C GLY A 43 2.21 -14.40 13.48
N ILE A 44 2.48 -13.12 13.46
CA ILE A 44 1.85 -12.19 14.40
C ILE A 44 0.37 -12.60 14.45
N PRO A 45 -0.18 -12.93 15.62
CA PRO A 45 -1.58 -13.31 15.71
C PRO A 45 -2.41 -12.21 15.06
N ARG A 46 -3.23 -12.59 14.09
CA ARG A 46 -4.12 -11.65 13.40
C ARG A 46 -5.04 -11.02 14.44
N ASP A 47 -4.99 -9.69 14.54
CA ASP A 47 -5.82 -8.88 15.42
C ASP A 47 -6.76 -8.03 14.55
N ASP A 48 -7.83 -8.63 14.08
CA ASP A 48 -8.77 -7.96 13.17
C ASP A 48 -9.45 -6.74 13.81
N VAL A 49 -9.73 -6.79 15.09
CA VAL A 49 -10.33 -5.66 15.83
C VAL A 49 -9.36 -4.50 15.95
N GLY A 50 -8.12 -4.80 16.34
CA GLY A 50 -7.08 -3.78 16.43
C GLY A 50 -6.67 -3.23 15.08
N ALA A 51 -6.66 -4.05 14.01
CA ALA A 51 -6.41 -3.58 12.65
C ALA A 51 -7.51 -2.61 12.19
N ALA A 52 -8.78 -2.99 12.34
CA ALA A 52 -9.92 -2.13 11.99
C ALA A 52 -9.87 -0.79 12.72
N ALA A 53 -9.64 -0.80 14.04
CA ALA A 53 -9.52 0.41 14.84
C ALA A 53 -8.31 1.28 14.42
N ALA A 54 -7.20 0.67 14.02
CA ALA A 54 -6.05 1.40 13.52
C ALA A 54 -6.34 2.07 12.17
N PHE A 55 -7.13 1.43 11.29
CA PHE A 55 -7.59 2.04 10.05
C PHE A 55 -8.55 3.21 10.31
N GLU A 56 -9.54 3.03 11.18
CA GLU A 56 -10.48 4.10 11.58
C GLU A 56 -9.75 5.34 12.09
N ALA A 57 -8.67 5.17 12.82
CA ALA A 57 -7.88 6.28 13.34
C ALA A 57 -7.21 7.14 12.24
N ILE A 58 -6.96 6.59 11.05
CA ILE A 58 -6.37 7.34 9.92
C ILE A 58 -7.42 7.92 8.96
N VAL A 59 -8.66 7.50 9.04
CA VAL A 59 -9.76 7.93 8.15
C VAL A 59 -9.90 9.46 8.08
N PRO A 60 -9.82 10.22 9.20
CA PRO A 60 -9.91 11.68 9.14
C PRO A 60 -8.81 12.32 8.28
N VAL A 61 -7.64 11.70 8.17
CA VAL A 61 -6.56 12.15 7.26
C VAL A 61 -6.92 11.81 5.82
N LEU A 62 -7.39 10.59 5.57
CA LEU A 62 -7.71 10.12 4.22
C LEU A 62 -8.87 10.91 3.58
N HIS A 63 -9.86 11.31 4.38
CA HIS A 63 -10.99 12.13 3.93
C HIS A 63 -10.68 13.65 3.92
N HIS A 64 -9.50 14.05 4.39
CA HIS A 64 -9.12 15.46 4.37
C HIS A 64 -8.84 15.96 2.94
N PRO A 65 -9.11 17.24 2.60
CA PRO A 65 -8.83 17.80 1.28
C PRO A 65 -7.41 17.58 0.75
N ARG A 66 -6.42 17.48 1.64
CA ARG A 66 -5.01 17.21 1.23
C ARG A 66 -4.85 15.85 0.53
N CYS A 67 -5.69 14.87 0.84
CA CYS A 67 -5.73 13.57 0.18
C CYS A 67 -6.80 13.53 -0.90
N MET A 68 -8.02 13.95 -0.55
CA MET A 68 -9.20 13.86 -1.42
C MET A 68 -9.09 14.67 -2.69
N ASN A 69 -8.34 15.79 -2.71
CA ASN A 69 -8.18 16.60 -3.90
C ASN A 69 -7.46 15.88 -5.05
N CYS A 70 -6.60 14.87 -4.73
CA CYS A 70 -5.96 14.02 -5.70
C CYS A 70 -6.76 12.74 -5.97
N HIS A 71 -7.48 12.23 -4.96
CA HIS A 71 -8.26 10.99 -5.02
C HIS A 71 -9.76 11.25 -5.31
N SER A 72 -10.08 12.30 -6.07
CA SER A 72 -11.42 12.72 -6.45
C SER A 72 -11.93 12.03 -7.70
N ARG A 73 -13.26 12.06 -7.87
CA ARG A 73 -13.93 11.61 -9.11
C ARG A 73 -13.58 12.51 -10.29
N GLY A 74 -13.59 11.92 -11.47
CA GLY A 74 -13.39 12.61 -12.74
C GLY A 74 -11.93 12.64 -13.18
N ASP A 75 -11.72 13.26 -14.33
CA ASP A 75 -10.41 13.37 -14.98
C ASP A 75 -9.70 14.69 -14.63
N PHE A 76 -9.86 15.16 -13.41
CA PHE A 76 -9.27 16.42 -12.95
C PHE A 76 -9.00 16.39 -11.45
N PRO A 77 -7.95 17.09 -10.98
CA PRO A 77 -7.75 17.30 -9.55
C PRO A 77 -8.72 18.33 -8.99
N ARG A 78 -8.91 18.29 -7.68
CA ARG A 78 -9.50 19.40 -6.91
C ARG A 78 -8.40 20.21 -6.25
N GLN A 79 -8.74 21.37 -5.72
CA GLN A 79 -7.83 22.25 -4.97
C GLN A 79 -8.56 22.99 -3.85
N GLY A 80 -7.78 23.61 -2.98
CA GLY A 80 -8.31 24.36 -1.84
C GLY A 80 -8.77 23.47 -0.69
N ASP A 81 -9.19 24.12 0.39
CA ASP A 81 -9.75 23.44 1.57
C ASP A 81 -11.24 23.10 1.35
N ASP A 82 -11.88 23.78 0.41
CA ASP A 82 -13.24 23.54 -0.05
C ASP A 82 -13.34 22.51 -1.19
N SER A 83 -12.22 21.94 -1.61
CA SER A 83 -12.15 20.91 -2.65
C SER A 83 -12.84 21.31 -3.97
N HIS A 84 -12.80 22.57 -4.37
CA HIS A 84 -13.31 22.99 -5.67
C HIS A 84 -12.45 22.43 -6.82
N ARG A 85 -13.00 22.39 -8.03
CA ARG A 85 -12.25 21.94 -9.21
C ARG A 85 -11.02 22.81 -9.42
N HIS A 86 -9.88 22.18 -9.73
CA HIS A 86 -8.62 22.86 -10.01
C HIS A 86 -8.82 23.94 -11.10
N THR A 87 -8.34 25.13 -10.84
CA THR A 87 -8.35 26.23 -11.81
C THR A 87 -7.58 25.85 -13.08
N MET A 88 -7.68 26.66 -14.15
CA MET A 88 -7.05 26.40 -15.44
C MET A 88 -7.46 25.10 -16.13
N GLN A 89 -8.53 24.42 -15.66
CA GLN A 89 -9.08 23.22 -16.28
C GLN A 89 -8.08 22.06 -16.43
N ILE A 90 -7.19 21.93 -15.47
CA ILE A 90 -6.17 20.86 -15.45
C ILE A 90 -6.83 19.49 -15.54
N ARG A 91 -6.24 18.61 -16.35
CA ARG A 91 -6.63 17.20 -16.51
C ARG A 91 -5.60 16.30 -15.89
N ARG A 92 -6.04 15.10 -15.47
CA ARG A 92 -5.18 14.06 -14.92
C ARG A 92 -4.09 13.62 -15.92
N GLY A 93 -4.47 13.37 -17.15
CA GLY A 93 -3.63 12.77 -18.17
C GLY A 93 -3.35 11.26 -17.92
N PRO A 94 -2.79 10.56 -18.91
CA PRO A 94 -2.58 9.10 -18.82
C PRO A 94 -1.79 8.67 -17.59
N GLU A 95 -0.68 9.34 -17.32
CA GLU A 95 0.25 9.02 -16.23
C GLU A 95 -0.03 9.80 -14.93
N GLY A 96 -1.13 10.54 -14.85
CA GLY A 96 -1.43 11.38 -13.69
C GLY A 96 -0.57 12.66 -13.60
N GLN A 97 0.24 12.96 -14.58
CA GLN A 97 1.18 14.10 -14.60
C GLN A 97 0.66 15.33 -15.35
N GLY A 98 -0.65 15.40 -15.58
CA GLY A 98 -1.26 16.40 -16.42
C GLY A 98 -1.33 16.02 -17.89
N ALA A 99 -2.09 16.80 -18.68
CA ALA A 99 -2.14 16.61 -20.12
C ALA A 99 -0.86 17.16 -20.80
N ASN A 100 -0.58 16.69 -22.02
CA ASN A 100 0.64 17.08 -22.74
C ASN A 100 0.82 18.61 -22.91
N ALA A 101 -0.27 19.35 -23.00
CA ALA A 101 -0.23 20.81 -23.13
C ALA A 101 0.08 21.54 -21.82
N VAL A 102 -0.32 20.97 -20.67
CA VAL A 102 -0.10 21.56 -19.34
C VAL A 102 0.23 20.46 -18.35
N ARG A 103 1.52 20.29 -18.07
CA ARG A 103 2.02 19.35 -17.07
C ARG A 103 1.87 19.90 -15.67
N CYS A 104 1.64 19.02 -14.68
CA CYS A 104 1.62 19.41 -13.27
C CYS A 104 2.92 20.12 -12.86
N SER A 105 4.07 19.63 -13.31
CA SER A 105 5.39 20.20 -13.05
C SER A 105 5.63 21.59 -13.63
N THR A 106 4.74 22.10 -14.49
CA THR A 106 4.81 23.50 -14.95
C THR A 106 4.64 24.48 -13.80
N CYS A 107 3.80 24.14 -12.80
CA CYS A 107 3.50 24.98 -11.65
C CYS A 107 3.93 24.34 -10.32
N HIS A 108 3.84 23.01 -10.20
CA HIS A 108 4.19 22.28 -8.98
C HIS A 108 5.65 21.82 -9.04
N GLN A 109 6.47 22.41 -8.18
CA GLN A 109 7.90 22.11 -8.07
C GLN A 109 8.14 21.06 -6.95
N ASP A 110 9.39 20.76 -6.65
CA ASP A 110 9.76 19.82 -5.57
C ASP A 110 9.53 20.38 -4.15
N HIS A 111 9.07 21.61 -4.03
CA HIS A 111 8.75 22.29 -2.78
C HIS A 111 7.62 23.31 -2.99
N ASN A 112 6.95 23.67 -1.90
CA ASN A 112 5.93 24.73 -1.94
C ASN A 112 6.56 26.07 -2.38
N LEU A 113 5.92 26.78 -3.28
CA LEU A 113 6.31 28.16 -3.57
C LEU A 113 5.90 29.06 -2.41
N ALA A 114 6.74 30.03 -2.09
CA ALA A 114 6.50 30.97 -1.00
C ALA A 114 5.32 31.90 -1.31
N GLY A 115 4.44 32.10 -0.34
CA GLY A 115 3.31 33.01 -0.42
C GLY A 115 1.96 32.31 -0.29
N LEU A 116 0.96 33.12 0.04
CA LEU A 116 -0.40 32.66 0.32
C LEU A 116 -1.01 32.03 -0.96
N HIS A 117 -1.51 30.81 -0.85
CA HIS A 117 -2.13 30.05 -1.93
C HIS A 117 -1.27 29.84 -3.20
N MET A 118 0.03 30.09 -3.13
CA MET A 118 0.94 29.77 -4.23
C MET A 118 0.94 28.27 -4.54
N PRO A 119 1.30 27.86 -5.78
CA PRO A 119 1.33 26.44 -6.13
C PRO A 119 2.10 25.61 -5.11
N PRO A 120 1.47 24.57 -4.54
CA PRO A 120 2.18 23.65 -3.65
C PRO A 120 3.14 22.75 -4.43
N GLY A 121 4.08 22.14 -3.73
CA GLY A 121 5.04 21.25 -4.37
C GLY A 121 5.58 20.18 -3.42
N ALA A 122 5.92 19.07 -4.01
CA ALA A 122 6.68 17.97 -3.43
C ALA A 122 7.37 17.20 -4.56
N PRO A 123 8.49 16.51 -4.29
CA PRO A 123 9.13 15.67 -5.30
C PRO A 123 8.15 14.68 -5.92
N GLY A 124 8.13 14.64 -7.26
CA GLY A 124 7.28 13.74 -8.00
C GLY A 124 5.78 14.08 -7.97
N TRP A 125 5.40 15.35 -7.93
CA TRP A 125 4.01 15.79 -7.91
C TRP A 125 3.18 15.20 -9.06
N HIS A 126 2.19 14.35 -8.73
CA HIS A 126 1.32 13.69 -9.70
C HIS A 126 0.00 13.26 -9.05
N LEU A 127 -0.98 12.94 -9.87
CA LEU A 127 -2.22 12.24 -9.50
C LEU A 127 -2.05 10.73 -9.73
N PRO A 128 -2.88 9.89 -9.15
CA PRO A 128 -3.04 8.51 -9.64
C PRO A 128 -3.33 8.52 -11.14
N SER A 129 -2.81 7.55 -11.90
CA SER A 129 -2.98 7.49 -13.36
C SER A 129 -4.44 7.36 -13.78
N SER A 130 -4.75 7.65 -15.03
CA SER A 130 -6.11 7.46 -15.55
C SER A 130 -6.53 5.99 -15.64
N ALA A 131 -5.55 5.08 -15.78
CA ALA A 131 -5.80 3.63 -15.78
C ALA A 131 -6.10 3.09 -14.37
N MET A 132 -5.63 3.76 -13.31
CA MET A 132 -5.88 3.40 -11.93
C MET A 132 -6.09 4.69 -11.10
N PRO A 133 -7.26 5.30 -11.20
CA PRO A 133 -7.49 6.64 -10.65
C PRO A 133 -7.61 6.67 -9.13
N MET A 134 -7.73 5.53 -8.44
CA MET A 134 -7.83 5.41 -6.97
C MET A 134 -8.79 6.46 -6.39
N ILE A 135 -10.06 6.38 -6.76
CA ILE A 135 -11.10 7.34 -6.35
C ILE A 135 -11.59 6.98 -4.96
N TRP A 136 -11.42 7.88 -4.00
CA TRP A 136 -11.87 7.73 -2.60
C TRP A 136 -13.17 8.49 -2.34
N GLU A 137 -13.48 9.47 -3.16
CA GLU A 137 -14.65 10.34 -3.02
C GLU A 137 -15.95 9.53 -2.99
N GLY A 138 -16.69 9.62 -1.87
CA GLY A 138 -17.97 8.96 -1.65
C GLY A 138 -17.86 7.50 -1.23
N LEU A 139 -16.67 7.00 -0.86
CA LEU A 139 -16.52 5.70 -0.22
C LEU A 139 -16.80 5.80 1.27
N THR A 140 -17.42 4.74 1.85
CA THR A 140 -17.46 4.55 3.29
C THR A 140 -16.07 4.16 3.81
N ASP A 141 -15.85 4.23 5.11
CA ASP A 141 -14.58 3.85 5.73
C ASP A 141 -14.21 2.39 5.44
N HIS A 142 -15.22 1.51 5.44
CA HIS A 142 -15.07 0.12 5.03
C HIS A 142 -14.62 0.00 3.57
N GLN A 143 -15.34 0.65 2.65
CA GLN A 143 -15.03 0.60 1.22
C GLN A 143 -13.65 1.18 0.91
N LEU A 144 -13.26 2.26 1.59
CA LEU A 144 -11.93 2.84 1.47
C LEU A 144 -10.85 1.88 1.95
N CYS A 145 -11.07 1.20 3.08
CA CYS A 145 -10.16 0.19 3.59
C CYS A 145 -10.04 -1.01 2.62
N GLU A 146 -11.15 -1.50 2.08
CA GLU A 146 -11.10 -2.59 1.09
C GLU A 146 -10.36 -2.15 -0.18
N LEU A 147 -10.51 -0.91 -0.63
CA LEU A 147 -9.72 -0.36 -1.74
C LEU A 147 -8.22 -0.38 -1.42
N PHE A 148 -7.82 -0.05 -0.20
CA PHE A 148 -6.41 -0.11 0.23
C PHE A 148 -5.85 -1.54 0.20
N LYS A 149 -6.68 -2.56 0.39
CA LYS A 149 -6.28 -3.97 0.36
C LYS A 149 -6.27 -4.58 -1.04
N ASP A 150 -7.07 -4.05 -1.94
CA ASP A 150 -7.23 -4.60 -3.29
C ASP A 150 -6.10 -4.12 -4.23
N PRO A 151 -5.15 -5.00 -4.63
CA PRO A 151 -4.08 -4.62 -5.56
C PRO A 151 -4.59 -4.13 -6.91
N GLN A 152 -5.78 -4.49 -7.32
CA GLN A 152 -6.37 -4.00 -8.58
C GLN A 152 -6.85 -2.54 -8.46
N SER A 153 -7.01 -2.05 -7.25
CA SER A 153 -7.55 -0.71 -6.96
C SER A 153 -6.55 0.24 -6.28
N ASN A 154 -5.43 -0.29 -5.74
CA ASN A 154 -4.49 0.47 -4.89
C ASN A 154 -3.11 0.73 -5.53
N GLY A 155 -2.95 0.52 -6.83
CA GLY A 155 -1.66 0.63 -7.51
C GLY A 155 -0.77 -0.60 -7.35
N HIS A 156 -1.37 -1.79 -7.23
CA HIS A 156 -0.72 -3.10 -7.11
C HIS A 156 0.14 -3.25 -5.84
N ARG A 157 -0.28 -2.64 -4.73
CA ARG A 157 0.47 -2.64 -3.47
C ARG A 157 -0.10 -3.65 -2.47
N ALA A 158 0.78 -4.44 -1.85
CA ALA A 158 0.47 -5.15 -0.62
C ALA A 158 0.44 -4.17 0.58
N PRO A 159 -0.18 -4.53 1.73
CA PRO A 159 -0.28 -3.63 2.89
C PRO A 159 1.06 -3.03 3.34
N ALA A 160 2.14 -3.82 3.37
CA ALA A 160 3.48 -3.30 3.69
C ALA A 160 3.96 -2.23 2.70
N GLN A 161 3.66 -2.38 1.41
CA GLN A 161 4.00 -1.39 0.39
C GLN A 161 3.11 -0.14 0.45
N ILE A 162 1.88 -0.27 0.98
CA ILE A 162 1.06 0.90 1.35
C ILE A 162 1.75 1.70 2.44
N VAL A 163 2.25 1.04 3.49
CA VAL A 163 3.02 1.71 4.55
C VAL A 163 4.22 2.48 3.97
N GLU A 164 5.02 1.83 3.11
CA GLU A 164 6.15 2.49 2.45
C GLU A 164 5.70 3.70 1.62
N HIS A 165 4.59 3.58 0.88
CA HIS A 165 4.04 4.67 0.08
C HIS A 165 3.65 5.87 0.95
N MET A 166 3.12 5.66 2.16
CA MET A 166 2.75 6.73 3.09
C MET A 166 3.96 7.55 3.59
N HIS A 167 5.18 7.05 3.42
CA HIS A 167 6.42 7.77 3.71
C HIS A 167 6.95 8.60 2.53
N THR A 168 6.29 8.59 1.37
CA THR A 168 6.76 9.37 0.23
C THR A 168 6.56 10.87 0.41
N PRO A 169 7.44 11.71 -0.15
CA PRO A 169 7.34 13.17 -0.02
C PRO A 169 5.98 13.74 -0.46
N LEU A 170 5.38 13.17 -1.50
CA LEU A 170 4.07 13.59 -2.00
C LEU A 170 2.96 13.38 -0.98
N VAL A 171 2.95 12.24 -0.27
CA VAL A 171 1.98 11.98 0.81
C VAL A 171 2.26 12.86 2.01
N LEU A 172 3.53 12.96 2.41
CA LEU A 172 3.96 13.75 3.58
C LEU A 172 3.71 15.26 3.39
N TRP A 173 3.56 15.73 2.16
CA TRP A 173 3.15 17.09 1.88
C TRP A 173 1.85 17.49 2.60
N GLY A 174 0.93 16.56 2.84
CA GLY A 174 -0.33 16.82 3.54
C GLY A 174 -0.17 17.49 4.92
N TRP A 175 0.98 17.33 5.57
CA TRP A 175 1.31 17.92 6.88
C TRP A 175 1.95 19.31 6.78
N THR A 176 2.50 19.64 5.60
CA THR A 176 3.14 20.94 5.33
C THR A 176 2.69 21.50 3.99
N PRO A 177 1.38 21.77 3.83
CA PRO A 177 0.78 22.04 2.51
C PRO A 177 1.08 23.43 1.94
N GLY A 178 1.86 24.24 2.63
CA GLY A 178 2.17 25.62 2.26
C GLY A 178 1.14 26.64 2.77
N ASP A 179 1.47 27.91 2.63
CA ASP A 179 0.71 29.03 3.19
C ASP A 179 -0.73 29.08 2.68
N GLY A 180 -1.66 29.31 3.60
CA GLY A 180 -3.10 29.45 3.29
C GLY A 180 -3.84 28.12 3.11
N ARG A 181 -3.22 26.98 3.48
CA ARG A 181 -3.86 25.65 3.43
C ARG A 181 -3.85 25.00 4.79
N THR A 182 -4.99 24.44 5.19
CA THR A 182 -5.09 23.68 6.44
C THR A 182 -4.35 22.35 6.29
N PRO A 183 -3.39 22.01 7.17
CA PRO A 183 -2.78 20.69 7.20
C PRO A 183 -3.78 19.63 7.66
N VAL A 184 -3.46 18.36 7.43
CA VAL A 184 -4.26 17.23 7.94
C VAL A 184 -4.35 17.25 9.47
N PRO A 185 -5.45 16.71 10.07
CA PRO A 185 -5.77 16.93 11.48
C PRO A 185 -4.92 16.12 12.47
N THR A 186 -4.37 14.99 12.04
CA THR A 186 -3.59 14.08 12.89
C THR A 186 -2.09 14.34 12.69
N SER A 187 -1.26 14.14 13.71
CA SER A 187 0.20 14.26 13.54
C SER A 187 0.73 13.23 12.54
N GLN A 188 1.77 13.58 11.80
CA GLN A 188 2.42 12.66 10.85
C GLN A 188 2.87 11.38 11.55
N HIS A 189 3.46 11.49 12.73
CA HIS A 189 3.94 10.34 13.52
C HIS A 189 2.78 9.39 13.85
N GLU A 190 1.67 9.92 14.32
CA GLU A 190 0.50 9.11 14.69
C GLU A 190 -0.13 8.42 13.47
N PHE A 191 -0.30 9.14 12.37
CA PHE A 191 -0.80 8.58 11.13
C PHE A 191 0.08 7.41 10.64
N LEU A 192 1.41 7.60 10.59
CA LEU A 192 2.34 6.58 10.15
C LEU A 192 2.35 5.37 11.10
N ALA A 193 2.27 5.60 12.41
CA ALA A 193 2.17 4.52 13.38
C ALA A 193 0.88 3.71 13.21
N LYS A 194 -0.25 4.37 12.93
CA LYS A 194 -1.54 3.69 12.75
C LYS A 194 -1.65 2.93 11.43
N ILE A 195 -1.13 3.44 10.34
CA ILE A 195 -1.11 2.68 9.08
C ILE A 195 -0.19 1.46 9.16
N GLN A 196 0.92 1.58 9.89
CA GLN A 196 1.80 0.44 10.16
C GLN A 196 1.10 -0.59 11.05
N GLU A 197 0.47 -0.16 12.15
CA GLU A 197 -0.31 -1.02 13.05
C GLU A 197 -1.40 -1.79 12.28
N TRP A 198 -2.14 -1.11 11.40
CA TRP A 198 -3.13 -1.74 10.53
C TRP A 198 -2.54 -2.87 9.70
N ALA A 199 -1.42 -2.61 9.02
CA ALA A 199 -0.77 -3.59 8.17
C ALA A 199 -0.22 -4.79 8.97
N GLU A 200 0.42 -4.54 10.11
CA GLU A 200 1.02 -5.57 10.98
C GLU A 200 -0.02 -6.46 11.65
N LYS A 201 -1.19 -5.92 12.00
CA LYS A 201 -2.28 -6.66 12.61
C LYS A 201 -3.14 -7.47 11.61
N GLY A 202 -2.80 -7.46 10.32
CA GLY A 202 -3.44 -8.27 9.29
C GLY A 202 -4.41 -7.50 8.39
N ALA A 203 -4.37 -6.18 8.41
CA ALA A 203 -5.08 -5.29 7.48
C ALA A 203 -6.61 -5.55 7.40
N ALA A 204 -7.24 -5.86 8.53
CA ALA A 204 -8.70 -5.97 8.59
C ALA A 204 -9.35 -4.59 8.46
N CYS A 205 -10.56 -4.58 7.90
CA CYS A 205 -11.32 -3.35 7.69
C CYS A 205 -12.40 -3.15 8.75
N PRO A 206 -12.76 -1.88 9.05
CA PRO A 206 -13.92 -1.56 9.87
C PRO A 206 -15.19 -2.24 9.34
N VAL A 207 -16.14 -2.49 10.20
CA VAL A 207 -17.46 -3.00 9.79
C VAL A 207 -18.20 -1.88 9.05
N ASP A 208 -18.83 -2.21 7.93
CA ASP A 208 -19.68 -1.24 7.23
C ASP A 208 -20.94 -0.99 8.07
N ALA A 209 -21.03 0.18 8.70
CA ALA A 209 -22.16 0.54 9.54
C ALA A 209 -23.49 0.61 8.76
N ASP A 210 -23.40 0.83 7.44
CA ASP A 210 -24.54 0.91 6.53
C ASP A 210 -24.82 -0.42 5.81
N ALA A 211 -24.03 -1.46 6.08
CA ALA A 211 -24.30 -2.78 5.53
C ALA A 211 -25.63 -3.28 6.11
N PRO A 212 -26.61 -3.69 5.27
CA PRO A 212 -27.83 -4.29 5.78
C PRO A 212 -27.43 -5.48 6.66
N THR A 213 -27.80 -5.41 7.94
CA THR A 213 -27.63 -6.55 8.84
C THR A 213 -28.16 -7.77 8.10
N SER A 214 -27.28 -8.72 7.79
CA SER A 214 -27.68 -9.99 7.21
C SER A 214 -28.62 -10.64 8.24
N GLN A 215 -29.93 -10.40 8.06
CA GLN A 215 -30.92 -11.22 8.71
C GLN A 215 -30.60 -12.64 8.26
N THR A 216 -30.17 -13.45 9.21
CA THR A 216 -30.17 -14.89 9.06
C THR A 216 -31.61 -15.27 8.70
N PHE A 217 -31.86 -15.34 7.38
CA PHE A 217 -33.07 -16.03 6.92
C PHE A 217 -32.89 -17.48 7.35
N GLY A 218 -33.44 -17.78 8.54
CA GLY A 218 -33.75 -19.13 8.90
C GLY A 218 -34.54 -19.70 7.74
N SER A 219 -33.99 -20.67 7.05
CA SER A 219 -34.70 -21.39 5.98
C SER A 219 -36.04 -21.79 6.55
N PRO A 220 -37.20 -21.35 5.98
CA PRO A 220 -38.48 -21.85 6.40
C PRO A 220 -38.45 -23.35 6.12
N VAL A 221 -38.47 -24.16 7.18
CA VAL A 221 -38.74 -25.58 7.08
C VAL A 221 -40.21 -25.66 6.65
N ILE A 222 -40.42 -25.81 5.33
CA ILE A 222 -41.77 -26.11 4.80
C ILE A 222 -42.02 -27.56 5.18
N PRO A 223 -43.04 -27.84 6.03
CA PRO A 223 -43.40 -29.20 6.32
C PRO A 223 -43.96 -29.82 5.04
N ILE A 224 -43.37 -30.92 4.59
CA ILE A 224 -43.90 -31.72 3.50
C ILE A 224 -45.17 -32.43 4.00
N THR A 225 -46.29 -31.73 3.92
CA THR A 225 -47.57 -32.35 4.10
C THR A 225 -48.21 -32.57 2.73
N SER A 226 -48.23 -33.85 2.32
CA SER A 226 -49.13 -34.50 1.37
C SER A 226 -49.41 -33.75 0.06
N TYR A 227 -48.53 -33.94 -0.91
CA TYR A 227 -48.89 -33.80 -2.35
C TYR A 227 -49.78 -34.98 -2.72
N LYS A 228 -51.09 -34.73 -2.97
CA LYS A 228 -52.04 -35.65 -3.53
C LYS A 228 -52.13 -35.36 -5.03
N PRO A 229 -51.66 -36.22 -5.95
CA PRO A 229 -51.75 -35.96 -7.39
C PRO A 229 -53.21 -35.99 -7.84
N PRO A 230 -53.66 -35.04 -8.67
CA PRO A 230 -54.92 -35.12 -9.35
C PRO A 230 -54.72 -35.93 -10.62
N PHE A 231 -55.06 -37.20 -10.63
CA PHE A 231 -55.54 -37.92 -11.80
C PHE A 231 -55.64 -39.41 -11.45
N GLY A 232 -56.89 -39.80 -11.17
CA GLY A 232 -57.37 -41.15 -11.34
C GLY A 232 -58.41 -41.13 -12.44
N ARG A 233 -58.07 -41.87 -13.50
CA ARG A 233 -58.84 -42.26 -14.69
C ARG A 233 -59.19 -41.17 -15.69
#